data_5d6ddad87d314a86e9dd9849365004d3
#
_entry.id   5d6ddad87d314a86e9dd9849365004d3
#
_cell.length_a   1.000
_cell.length_b   1.000
_cell.length_c   1.000
_cell.angle_alpha   90.00
_cell.angle_beta   90.00
_cell.angle_gamma   90.00
#
_symmetry.space_group_name_H-M   'P 1'
#
loop_
_entity.id
_entity.type
_entity.pdbx_description
1 polymer ?
#
loop_
_entity_poly.entity_id
_entity_poly.type
_entity_poly.pdbx_seq_one_letter_code
_entity_poly.pdbx_strand_id
1 'polypeptide(L)'
;MTKEIWLNLPVKNLNKSKEFFTQLGFSFNPLYENSDEAVCLIVGDKSVIVMLFEDATFKSFTLNGIADTKKVSEVLISIDAESKEEVDEMAKKVILAGGTIYYEPEDQGWMYGCGFADLDGHRWNVLYMDMENMPQE
;
A
#
# COMPACT_ATOMS: atom_id res chain seq x y z
N MET A 1 11.61 -23.03 -11.55
CA MET A 1 10.94 -21.87 -12.12
C MET A 1 10.20 -21.09 -11.03
N THR A 2 10.32 -19.77 -11.08
CA THR A 2 9.65 -18.88 -10.12
C THR A 2 8.14 -19.04 -10.22
N LYS A 3 7.46 -19.13 -9.07
CA LYS A 3 6.00 -19.22 -9.01
C LYS A 3 5.36 -18.03 -8.30
N GLU A 4 6.09 -17.38 -7.41
CA GLU A 4 5.53 -16.32 -6.59
C GLU A 4 6.48 -15.14 -6.51
N ILE A 5 5.88 -13.97 -6.31
CA ILE A 5 6.60 -12.74 -6.04
C ILE A 5 5.94 -12.07 -4.83
N TRP A 6 6.76 -11.47 -3.99
CA TRP A 6 6.25 -10.60 -2.94
C TRP A 6 7.16 -9.39 -2.81
N LEU A 7 6.60 -8.32 -2.26
CA LEU A 7 7.32 -7.08 -2.00
C LEU A 7 7.71 -7.02 -0.53
N ASN A 8 8.85 -6.43 -0.25
CA ASN A 8 9.28 -6.14 1.12
C ASN A 8 9.45 -4.62 1.25
N LEU A 9 8.88 -4.04 2.28
CA LEU A 9 8.96 -2.61 2.55
C LEU A 9 9.48 -2.35 3.96
N PRO A 10 10.35 -1.36 4.13
CA PRO A 10 10.80 -0.96 5.47
C PRO A 10 9.76 -0.09 6.16
N VAL A 11 9.57 -0.31 7.45
CA VAL A 11 8.72 0.53 8.29
C VAL A 11 9.42 0.85 9.59
N LYS A 12 9.08 1.99 10.19
CA LYS A 12 9.68 2.41 11.46
C LYS A 12 9.03 1.76 12.65
N ASN A 13 7.73 1.49 12.57
CA ASN A 13 6.96 0.93 13.69
C ASN A 13 5.93 -0.07 13.16
N LEU A 14 6.20 -1.36 13.36
CA LEU A 14 5.33 -2.44 12.88
C LEU A 14 3.91 -2.36 13.42
N ASN A 15 3.76 -2.06 14.71
CA ASN A 15 2.44 -2.01 15.34
C ASN A 15 1.59 -0.88 14.77
N LYS A 16 2.18 0.29 14.57
CA LYS A 16 1.47 1.43 13.97
C LYS A 16 1.11 1.15 12.52
N SER A 17 1.99 0.55 11.77
CA SER A 17 1.72 0.16 10.38
C SER A 17 0.60 -0.88 10.30
N LYS A 18 0.61 -1.86 11.19
CA LYS A 18 -0.45 -2.86 11.28
C LYS A 18 -1.80 -2.22 11.57
N GLU A 19 -1.85 -1.29 12.52
CA GLU A 19 -3.07 -0.54 12.82
C GLU A 19 -3.54 0.28 11.61
N PHE A 20 -2.62 0.94 10.95
CA PHE A 20 -2.92 1.74 9.76
C PHE A 20 -3.60 0.89 8.69
N PHE A 21 -2.98 -0.20 8.28
CA PHE A 21 -3.53 -1.05 7.22
C PHE A 21 -4.78 -1.80 7.65
N THR A 22 -4.92 -2.11 8.94
CA THR A 22 -6.17 -2.66 9.49
C THR A 22 -7.33 -1.69 9.29
N GLN A 23 -7.12 -0.41 9.59
CA GLN A 23 -8.13 0.62 9.41
C GLN A 23 -8.51 0.82 7.93
N LEU A 24 -7.57 0.57 7.02
CA LEU A 24 -7.84 0.63 5.59
C LEU A 24 -8.59 -0.61 5.08
N GLY A 25 -8.70 -1.64 5.89
CA GLY A 25 -9.41 -2.87 5.52
C GLY A 25 -8.56 -3.98 4.94
N PHE A 26 -7.23 -3.88 5.03
CA PHE A 26 -6.35 -4.94 4.54
C PHE A 26 -6.33 -6.14 5.49
N SER A 27 -6.04 -7.31 4.93
CA SER A 27 -5.90 -8.56 5.67
C SER A 27 -4.43 -8.88 5.95
N PHE A 28 -4.20 -9.73 6.94
CA PHE A 28 -2.86 -10.13 7.36
C PHE A 28 -2.77 -11.64 7.50
N ASN A 29 -1.58 -12.19 7.25
CA ASN A 29 -1.32 -13.60 7.50
C ASN A 29 -1.09 -13.81 9.02
N PRO A 30 -1.92 -14.63 9.69
CA PRO A 30 -1.83 -14.83 11.14
C PRO A 30 -0.53 -15.49 11.60
N LEU A 31 0.23 -16.13 10.73
CA LEU A 31 1.54 -16.69 11.08
C LEU A 31 2.51 -15.65 11.64
N TYR A 32 2.32 -14.38 11.27
CA TYR A 32 3.21 -13.29 11.71
C TYR A 32 2.57 -12.42 12.79
N GLU A 33 1.43 -12.82 13.34
CA GLU A 33 0.66 -12.00 14.28
C GLU A 33 1.47 -11.58 15.52
N ASN A 34 2.32 -12.45 16.02
CA ASN A 34 3.13 -12.21 17.21
C ASN A 34 4.60 -11.92 16.89
N SER A 35 4.93 -11.66 15.62
CA SER A 35 6.29 -11.35 15.23
C SER A 35 6.65 -9.92 15.62
N ASP A 36 7.83 -9.73 16.17
CA ASP A 36 8.39 -8.41 16.47
C ASP A 36 9.17 -7.83 15.26
N GLU A 37 9.36 -8.62 14.19
CA GLU A 37 10.22 -8.25 13.07
C GLU A 37 9.47 -8.02 11.76
N ALA A 38 8.27 -8.62 11.62
CA ALA A 38 7.57 -8.60 10.34
C ALA A 38 6.05 -8.60 10.49
N VAL A 39 5.41 -7.97 9.52
CA VAL A 39 3.96 -8.03 9.30
C VAL A 39 3.76 -8.52 7.86
N CYS A 40 2.92 -9.51 7.67
CA CYS A 40 2.58 -10.04 6.35
C CYS A 40 1.23 -9.49 5.89
N LEU A 41 1.27 -8.48 5.06
CA LEU A 41 0.09 -7.82 4.50
C LEU A 41 -0.36 -8.58 3.26
N ILE A 42 -1.64 -8.96 3.22
CA ILE A 42 -2.25 -9.63 2.08
C ILE A 42 -3.08 -8.62 1.29
N VAL A 43 -2.76 -8.45 0.02
CA VAL A 43 -3.37 -7.44 -0.83
C VAL A 43 -4.13 -8.09 -1.98
N GLY A 44 -5.42 -7.77 -2.06
CA GLY A 44 -6.29 -8.19 -3.15
C GLY A 44 -6.73 -9.66 -3.10
N ASP A 45 -7.60 -10.03 -4.01
CA ASP A 45 -8.19 -11.38 -4.10
C ASP A 45 -7.16 -12.44 -4.47
N LYS A 46 -6.13 -12.05 -5.19
CA LYS A 46 -5.04 -12.96 -5.58
C LYS A 46 -4.01 -13.14 -4.49
N SER A 47 -4.24 -12.54 -3.33
CA SER A 47 -3.39 -12.65 -2.14
C SER A 47 -1.92 -12.30 -2.40
N VAL A 48 -1.68 -11.18 -3.07
CA VAL A 48 -0.33 -10.66 -3.24
C VAL A 48 0.22 -10.24 -1.87
N ILE A 49 1.42 -10.67 -1.58
CA ILE A 49 2.05 -10.44 -0.28
C ILE A 49 2.91 -9.18 -0.32
N VAL A 50 2.72 -8.32 0.68
CA VAL A 50 3.62 -7.21 0.98
C VAL A 50 4.10 -7.41 2.41
N MET A 51 5.37 -7.74 2.57
CA MET A 51 5.97 -7.90 3.89
C MET A 51 6.46 -6.55 4.39
N LEU A 52 6.10 -6.22 5.61
CA LEU A 52 6.60 -5.03 6.28
C LEU A 52 7.62 -5.48 7.32
N PHE A 53 8.83 -4.93 7.24
CA PHE A 53 9.91 -5.22 8.17
C PHE A 53 10.38 -3.92 8.82
N GLU A 54 10.79 -4.00 10.08
CA GLU A 54 11.46 -2.85 10.69
C GLU A 54 12.71 -2.49 9.91
N ASP A 55 13.06 -1.21 9.93
CA ASP A 55 14.18 -0.65 9.16
C ASP A 55 15.46 -1.46 9.29
N ALA A 56 15.83 -1.83 10.51
CA ALA A 56 17.07 -2.58 10.75
C ALA A 56 17.04 -3.96 10.10
N THR A 57 15.92 -4.66 10.17
CA THR A 57 15.73 -5.97 9.55
C THR A 57 15.77 -5.85 8.03
N PHE A 58 15.06 -4.87 7.48
CA PHE A 58 15.05 -4.61 6.04
C PHE A 58 16.45 -4.33 5.52
N LYS A 59 17.19 -3.47 6.20
CA LYS A 59 18.55 -3.12 5.84
C LYS A 59 19.49 -4.32 5.83
N SER A 60 19.26 -5.28 6.74
CA SER A 60 20.05 -6.50 6.78
C SER A 60 19.86 -7.36 5.51
N PHE A 61 18.73 -7.25 4.84
CA PHE A 61 18.45 -7.97 3.59
C PHE A 61 19.04 -7.29 2.37
N THR A 62 19.00 -5.95 2.34
CA THR A 62 19.43 -5.19 1.15
C THR A 62 20.93 -4.88 1.15
N LEU A 63 21.57 -4.86 2.33
CA LEU A 63 22.98 -4.52 2.51
C LEU A 63 23.32 -3.10 2.03
N ASN A 64 22.35 -2.22 2.01
CA ASN A 64 22.56 -0.81 1.70
C ASN A 64 21.58 0.06 2.50
N GLY A 65 21.63 1.37 2.29
CA GLY A 65 20.77 2.32 3.02
C GLY A 65 19.30 2.22 2.65
N ILE A 66 18.48 2.70 3.56
CA ILE A 66 17.03 2.80 3.34
C ILE A 66 16.71 4.13 2.67
N ALA A 67 15.91 4.10 1.60
CA ALA A 67 15.47 5.30 0.91
C ALA A 67 14.61 6.18 1.83
N ASP A 68 14.78 7.48 1.75
CA ASP A 68 13.89 8.42 2.44
C ASP A 68 12.61 8.59 1.62
N THR A 69 11.64 7.74 1.87
CA THR A 69 10.40 7.65 1.11
C THR A 69 9.47 8.85 1.31
N LYS A 70 9.77 9.71 2.27
CA LYS A 70 9.06 10.99 2.41
C LYS A 70 9.51 12.00 1.36
N LYS A 71 10.72 11.83 0.82
CA LYS A 71 11.30 12.75 -0.17
C LYS A 71 11.33 12.18 -1.57
N VAL A 72 11.58 10.88 -1.70
CA VAL A 72 11.72 10.22 -3.00
C VAL A 72 10.98 8.89 -3.00
N SER A 73 10.56 8.43 -4.17
CA SER A 73 9.88 7.16 -4.33
C SER A 73 10.61 6.30 -5.35
N GLU A 74 10.80 5.02 -5.03
CA GLU A 74 11.26 4.03 -5.99
C GLU A 74 10.11 3.15 -6.45
N VAL A 75 9.19 2.83 -5.55
CA VAL A 75 8.07 1.94 -5.81
C VAL A 75 6.76 2.68 -5.60
N LEU A 76 5.84 2.48 -6.52
CA LEU A 76 4.46 2.92 -6.41
C LEU A 76 3.57 1.67 -6.50
N ILE A 77 2.78 1.42 -5.47
CA ILE A 77 1.92 0.25 -5.42
C ILE A 77 0.50 0.70 -5.79
N SER A 78 -0.06 0.09 -6.83
CA SER A 78 -1.41 0.41 -7.26
C SER A 78 -2.36 -0.72 -6.88
N ILE A 79 -3.48 -0.35 -6.28
CA ILE A 79 -4.58 -1.26 -5.97
C ILE A 79 -5.84 -0.75 -6.64
N ASP A 80 -6.74 -1.66 -6.97
CA ASP A 80 -8.00 -1.30 -7.60
C ASP A 80 -9.09 -1.05 -6.56
N ALA A 81 -10.14 -0.39 -7.02
CA ALA A 81 -11.39 -0.23 -6.30
C ALA A 81 -12.53 -0.59 -7.24
N GLU A 82 -13.65 -1.02 -6.68
CA GLU A 82 -14.81 -1.46 -7.47
C GLU A 82 -15.73 -0.32 -7.88
N SER A 83 -15.57 0.86 -7.27
CA SER A 83 -16.40 2.04 -7.54
C SER A 83 -15.67 3.33 -7.18
N LYS A 84 -16.18 4.45 -7.67
CA LYS A 84 -15.70 5.78 -7.29
C LYS A 84 -15.89 6.04 -5.79
N GLU A 85 -17.02 5.59 -5.26
CA GLU A 85 -17.33 5.70 -3.84
C GLU A 85 -16.32 4.98 -2.97
N GLU A 86 -15.83 3.82 -3.41
CA GLU A 86 -14.81 3.06 -2.70
C GLU A 86 -13.48 3.80 -2.68
N VAL A 87 -13.11 4.48 -3.77
CA VAL A 87 -11.92 5.35 -3.80
C VAL A 87 -12.05 6.46 -2.77
N ASP A 88 -13.19 7.15 -2.75
CA ASP A 88 -13.45 8.23 -1.80
C ASP A 88 -13.40 7.75 -0.35
N GLU A 89 -13.97 6.59 -0.07
CA GLU A 89 -13.94 6.00 1.26
C GLU A 89 -12.52 5.63 1.69
N MET A 90 -11.72 5.08 0.77
CA MET A 90 -10.34 4.76 1.07
C MET A 90 -9.56 6.03 1.43
N ALA A 91 -9.76 7.12 0.69
CA ALA A 91 -9.10 8.39 0.99
C ALA A 91 -9.46 8.89 2.40
N LYS A 92 -10.71 8.75 2.82
CA LYS A 92 -11.15 9.12 4.18
C LYS A 92 -10.51 8.24 5.24
N LYS A 93 -10.45 6.93 5.00
CA LYS A 93 -9.84 5.98 5.92
C LYS A 93 -8.34 6.27 6.11
N VAL A 94 -7.65 6.59 5.03
CA VAL A 94 -6.23 6.96 5.08
C VAL A 94 -6.01 8.14 6.01
N ILE A 95 -6.78 9.20 5.85
CA ILE A 95 -6.66 10.41 6.68
C ILE A 95 -6.93 10.08 8.15
N LEU A 96 -8.00 9.33 8.44
CA LEU A 96 -8.34 8.94 9.81
C LEU A 96 -7.28 8.04 10.44
N ALA A 97 -6.60 7.24 9.63
CA ALA A 97 -5.55 6.33 10.12
C ALA A 97 -4.18 7.00 10.27
N GLY A 98 -4.05 8.27 9.88
CA GLY A 98 -2.81 9.04 10.02
C GLY A 98 -1.94 9.09 8.78
N GLY A 99 -2.39 8.56 7.65
CA GLY A 99 -1.70 8.67 6.37
C GLY A 99 -1.92 10.02 5.71
N THR A 100 -1.34 10.20 4.54
CA THR A 100 -1.39 11.46 3.79
C THR A 100 -1.96 11.22 2.41
N ILE A 101 -2.89 12.06 1.98
CA ILE A 101 -3.37 12.07 0.60
C ILE A 101 -2.49 13.07 -0.17
N TYR A 102 -1.64 12.55 -1.06
CA TYR A 102 -0.80 13.42 -1.89
C TYR A 102 -1.44 13.72 -3.25
N TYR A 103 -2.46 12.95 -3.62
CA TYR A 103 -3.22 13.13 -4.85
C TYR A 103 -4.70 12.91 -4.52
N GLU A 104 -5.48 13.99 -4.50
CA GLU A 104 -6.91 13.93 -4.17
C GLU A 104 -7.69 13.11 -5.21
N PRO A 105 -8.81 12.48 -4.81
CA PRO A 105 -9.65 11.77 -5.77
C PRO A 105 -9.99 12.64 -6.97
N GLU A 106 -9.71 12.14 -8.16
CA GLU A 106 -9.89 12.87 -9.41
C GLU A 106 -10.45 11.96 -10.48
N ASP A 107 -11.40 12.49 -11.24
CA ASP A 107 -12.03 11.82 -12.39
C ASP A 107 -11.24 12.16 -13.65
N GLN A 108 -10.68 11.15 -14.29
CA GLN A 108 -9.94 11.29 -15.55
C GLN A 108 -10.68 10.66 -16.73
N GLY A 109 -12.01 10.56 -16.63
CA GLY A 109 -12.84 9.94 -17.65
C GLY A 109 -13.05 8.46 -17.38
N TRP A 110 -12.15 7.61 -17.86
CA TRP A 110 -12.25 6.16 -17.65
C TRP A 110 -11.60 5.69 -16.33
N MET A 111 -10.84 6.57 -15.68
CA MET A 111 -10.19 6.30 -14.40
C MET A 111 -10.63 7.32 -13.36
N TYR A 112 -10.89 6.83 -12.16
CA TYR A 112 -11.13 7.66 -10.98
C TYR A 112 -10.21 7.14 -9.88
N GLY A 113 -9.37 7.99 -9.33
CA GLY A 113 -8.40 7.51 -8.36
C GLY A 113 -7.83 8.58 -7.46
N CYS A 114 -7.13 8.11 -6.45
CA CYS A 114 -6.36 8.95 -5.54
C CYS A 114 -5.03 8.31 -5.24
N GLY A 115 -4.15 9.07 -4.63
CA GLY A 115 -2.85 8.58 -4.17
C GLY A 115 -2.66 8.90 -2.70
N PHE A 116 -2.15 7.94 -1.95
CA PHE A 116 -1.84 8.18 -0.54
C PHE A 116 -0.43 7.71 -0.20
N ALA A 117 0.13 8.33 0.83
CA ALA A 117 1.36 7.87 1.46
C ALA A 117 0.99 7.22 2.79
N ASP A 118 1.55 6.06 3.07
CA ASP A 118 1.37 5.41 4.36
C ASP A 118 2.22 6.11 5.43
N LEU A 119 2.27 5.56 6.65
CA LEU A 119 2.96 6.20 7.77
C LEU A 119 4.46 6.38 7.53
N ASP A 120 5.03 5.57 6.65
CA ASP A 120 6.46 5.62 6.32
C ASP A 120 6.76 6.36 5.02
N GLY A 121 5.72 6.89 4.36
CA GLY A 121 5.87 7.63 3.11
C GLY A 121 5.84 6.77 1.86
N HIS A 122 5.64 5.46 1.99
CA HIS A 122 5.45 4.61 0.82
C HIS A 122 4.17 5.02 0.10
N ARG A 123 4.23 5.11 -1.23
CA ARG A 123 3.12 5.62 -2.03
C ARG A 123 2.29 4.54 -2.67
N TRP A 124 0.98 4.75 -2.60
CA TRP A 124 -0.04 3.84 -3.09
C TRP A 124 -1.03 4.59 -3.96
N ASN A 125 -1.43 4.01 -5.07
CA ASN A 125 -2.57 4.47 -5.87
C ASN A 125 -3.78 3.59 -5.59
N VAL A 126 -4.96 4.22 -5.53
CA VAL A 126 -6.24 3.52 -5.47
C VAL A 126 -7.01 3.94 -6.71
N LEU A 127 -7.34 2.99 -7.59
CA LEU A 127 -7.87 3.28 -8.91
C LEU A 127 -9.15 2.49 -9.18
N TYR A 128 -10.21 3.20 -9.52
CA TYR A 128 -11.38 2.62 -10.15
C TYR A 128 -11.26 2.84 -11.66
N MET A 129 -11.32 1.77 -12.42
CA MET A 129 -11.19 1.83 -13.87
C MET A 129 -12.51 1.44 -14.51
N ASP A 130 -13.10 2.37 -15.27
CA ASP A 130 -14.28 2.11 -16.07
C ASP A 130 -13.84 1.58 -17.43
N MET A 131 -13.75 0.26 -17.54
CA MET A 131 -13.22 -0.41 -18.72
C MET A 131 -14.07 -0.18 -19.97
N GLU A 132 -15.35 0.15 -19.81
CA GLU A 132 -16.24 0.44 -20.94
C GLU A 132 -15.89 1.77 -21.60
N ASN A 133 -15.36 2.71 -20.82
CA ASN A 133 -14.95 4.04 -21.30
C ASN A 133 -13.45 4.17 -21.51
N MET A 134 -12.71 3.07 -21.42
CA MET A 134 -11.27 3.06 -21.62
C MET A 134 -10.94 3.49 -23.06
N PRO A 135 -9.98 4.43 -23.25
CA PRO A 135 -9.55 4.81 -24.59
C PRO A 135 -9.04 3.61 -25.38
N GLN A 136 -9.45 3.53 -26.65
CA GLN A 136 -8.97 2.50 -27.57
C GLN A 136 -7.95 3.13 -28.52
N GLU A 137 -6.85 2.43 -28.71
CA GLU A 137 -5.83 2.83 -29.69
C GLU A 137 -6.09 2.26 -31.05
#